data_a4fb8f550b3e3ec9cce2b83515fc072d
#
_entry.id   a4fb8f550b3e3ec9cce2b83515fc072d
#
_cell.length_a   1.000
_cell.length_b   1.000
_cell.length_c   1.000
_cell.angle_alpha   90.00
_cell.angle_beta   90.00
_cell.angle_gamma   90.00
#
_symmetry.space_group_name_H-M   'P 1'
#
loop_
_entity.id
_entity.type
_entity.pdbx_description
1 polymer ?
#
loop_
_entity_poly.entity_id
_entity_poly.type
_entity_poly.pdbx_seq_one_letter_code
_entity_poly.pdbx_strand_id
1 'polypeptide(L)'
;RDMWNAATPCANREAINCNWAAMPDNMLCRSCAMSEILPALNVGDNQALLARAERAKRWVLANLSNWDWFTDADQGSRPAFRMLSEDTGIGRAQQIMMGHDNGEITINITEADERIRVQRQHQMGEQYRSMVGHFRHEIAHFLFDRLTVAEGFLDEFRALFGDERADYAAALQDHYAAPREPGEDYITGYATAHPHEDWAETAAHLQHMVDFSDSFINAGLSMPGIPAGYAPYDDDQTQQMLDIAARIAIAVNDINRALDNSDLYPFVLTPTIREKIGFAHRWLKHHAEQGA
;
A
#
# COMPACT_ATOMS: atom_id res chain seq x y z
N ARG A 1 24.95 11.31 -25.90
CA ARG A 1 25.43 12.57 -25.21
C ARG A 1 24.23 13.42 -24.95
N ASP A 2 23.29 12.90 -24.21
CA ASP A 2 22.02 13.59 -24.01
C ASP A 2 22.04 14.21 -22.64
N MET A 3 21.96 15.50 -22.74
CA MET A 3 21.92 16.47 -21.68
C MET A 3 21.04 15.96 -20.56
N TRP A 4 21.63 15.85 -19.41
CA TRP A 4 20.89 15.87 -18.17
C TRP A 4 20.18 17.21 -18.12
N ASN A 5 18.97 17.29 -18.65
CA ASN A 5 18.07 18.36 -18.32
C ASN A 5 17.86 18.24 -16.81
N ALA A 6 18.47 19.15 -16.08
CA ALA A 6 18.34 19.17 -14.62
C ALA A 6 16.85 19.36 -14.31
N ALA A 7 16.18 18.25 -13.96
CA ALA A 7 14.79 18.31 -13.57
C ALA A 7 14.66 19.27 -12.39
N THR A 8 13.69 20.17 -12.44
CA THR A 8 13.42 21.12 -11.33
C THR A 8 13.07 20.30 -10.07
N PRO A 9 13.78 20.46 -8.96
CA PRO A 9 13.46 19.75 -7.73
C PRO A 9 12.07 20.17 -7.21
N CYS A 10 11.35 19.23 -6.60
CA CYS A 10 10.11 19.56 -5.90
C CYS A 10 10.36 20.61 -4.79
N ALA A 11 9.47 21.59 -4.63
CA ALA A 11 9.58 22.65 -3.62
C ALA A 11 9.65 22.11 -2.18
N ASN A 12 9.12 20.89 -1.95
CA ASN A 12 9.20 20.22 -0.66
C ASN A 12 10.53 19.49 -0.40
N ARG A 13 11.55 19.70 -1.25
CA ARG A 13 12.84 19.03 -1.11
C ARG A 13 13.49 19.26 0.25
N GLU A 14 13.56 20.49 0.69
CA GLU A 14 14.20 20.84 1.96
C GLU A 14 13.31 20.54 3.17
N ALA A 15 12.00 20.79 3.04
CA ALA A 15 11.07 20.60 4.16
C ALA A 15 10.89 19.14 4.59
N ILE A 16 10.81 18.22 3.61
CA ILE A 16 10.50 16.80 3.87
C ILE A 16 11.40 15.84 3.08
N ASN A 17 12.57 16.29 2.64
CA ASN A 17 13.52 15.49 1.85
C ASN A 17 12.88 14.86 0.60
N CYS A 18 12.02 15.60 -0.11
CA CYS A 18 11.40 15.10 -1.32
C CYS A 18 12.45 14.92 -2.41
N ASN A 19 12.57 13.72 -2.97
CA ASN A 19 13.55 13.36 -3.98
C ASN A 19 12.99 13.30 -5.41
N TRP A 20 11.72 13.69 -5.60
CA TRP A 20 11.09 13.72 -6.92
C TRP A 20 11.25 15.08 -7.59
N ALA A 21 11.16 15.08 -8.92
CA ALA A 21 11.09 16.29 -9.72
C ALA A 21 9.70 16.94 -9.64
N ALA A 22 9.67 18.27 -9.71
CA ALA A 22 8.44 19.02 -9.89
C ALA A 22 7.77 18.66 -11.22
N MET A 23 6.44 18.72 -11.28
CA MET A 23 5.71 18.58 -12.53
C MET A 23 5.93 19.81 -13.43
N PRO A 24 5.74 19.67 -14.76
CA PRO A 24 5.66 20.82 -15.63
C PRO A 24 4.61 21.82 -15.09
N ASP A 25 4.95 23.11 -15.09
CA ASP A 25 4.04 24.19 -14.63
C ASP A 25 3.58 24.11 -13.17
N ASN A 26 4.27 23.32 -12.33
CA ASN A 26 4.00 23.20 -10.89
C ASN A 26 5.31 23.23 -10.11
N MET A 27 5.27 23.73 -8.88
CA MET A 27 6.41 23.70 -7.98
C MET A 27 6.54 22.36 -7.24
N LEU A 28 5.49 21.56 -7.21
CA LEU A 28 5.41 20.28 -6.51
C LEU A 28 5.56 19.11 -7.47
N CYS A 29 6.11 18.02 -6.98
CA CYS A 29 6.04 16.74 -7.67
C CYS A 29 4.62 16.15 -7.57
N ARG A 30 4.32 15.15 -8.41
CA ARG A 30 3.02 14.46 -8.43
C ARG A 30 2.58 13.95 -7.05
N SER A 31 3.49 13.34 -6.28
CA SER A 31 3.16 12.87 -4.93
C SER A 31 2.82 14.02 -3.98
N CYS A 32 3.64 15.08 -3.94
CA CYS A 32 3.39 16.20 -3.03
C CYS A 32 2.14 17.00 -3.39
N ALA A 33 1.78 17.05 -4.67
CA ALA A 33 0.55 17.71 -5.12
C ALA A 33 -0.73 16.99 -4.67
N MET A 34 -0.65 15.71 -4.32
CA MET A 34 -1.77 14.95 -3.76
C MET A 34 -1.94 15.15 -2.24
N SER A 35 -0.99 15.79 -1.53
CA SER A 35 -1.09 16.05 -0.08
C SER A 35 -1.76 17.39 0.14
N GLU A 36 -3.07 17.38 0.42
CA GLU A 36 -3.88 18.60 0.55
C GLU A 36 -3.86 19.18 1.97
N ILE A 37 -3.80 18.29 2.98
CA ILE A 37 -3.75 18.71 4.37
C ILE A 37 -2.47 18.17 5.01
N LEU A 38 -1.71 19.09 5.64
CA LEU A 38 -0.46 18.78 6.30
C LEU A 38 -0.53 19.18 7.78
N PRO A 39 0.20 18.48 8.67
CA PRO A 39 0.28 18.85 10.07
C PRO A 39 1.11 20.13 10.27
N ALA A 40 1.00 20.76 11.41
CA ALA A 40 1.86 21.88 11.79
C ALA A 40 3.31 21.38 11.94
N LEU A 41 4.20 21.77 11.02
CA LEU A 41 5.58 21.26 10.94
C LEU A 41 6.49 21.73 12.06
N ASN A 42 6.13 22.81 12.74
CA ASN A 42 6.87 23.37 13.88
C ASN A 42 6.45 22.78 15.24
N VAL A 43 5.62 21.74 15.24
CA VAL A 43 5.16 21.05 16.45
C VAL A 43 5.89 19.71 16.58
N GLY A 44 6.54 19.49 17.71
CA GLY A 44 7.22 18.23 18.04
C GLY A 44 8.09 17.71 16.89
N ASP A 45 7.92 16.44 16.57
CA ASP A 45 8.65 15.75 15.50
C ASP A 45 7.88 15.72 14.16
N ASN A 46 6.79 16.49 14.02
CA ASN A 46 5.88 16.41 12.86
C ASN A 46 6.59 16.53 11.51
N GLN A 47 7.59 17.40 11.39
CA GLN A 47 8.36 17.53 10.14
C GLN A 47 9.08 16.23 9.78
N ALA A 48 9.75 15.59 10.74
CA ALA A 48 10.46 14.34 10.52
C ALA A 48 9.50 13.17 10.24
N LEU A 49 8.38 13.11 10.96
CA LEU A 49 7.34 12.10 10.76
C LEU A 49 6.66 12.26 9.39
N LEU A 50 6.34 13.49 9.00
CA LEU A 50 5.80 13.77 7.67
C LEU A 50 6.80 13.36 6.57
N ALA A 51 8.08 13.67 6.74
CA ALA A 51 9.10 13.29 5.77
C ALA A 51 9.19 11.76 5.57
N ARG A 52 9.04 10.99 6.65
CA ARG A 52 9.01 9.51 6.60
C ARG A 52 7.73 9.01 5.93
N ALA A 53 6.56 9.54 6.31
CA ALA A 53 5.28 9.15 5.71
C ALA A 53 5.24 9.49 4.22
N GLU A 54 5.66 10.69 3.82
CA GLU A 54 5.74 11.11 2.42
C GLU A 54 6.73 10.25 1.61
N ARG A 55 7.82 9.78 2.22
CA ARG A 55 8.73 8.83 1.57
C ARG A 55 8.03 7.50 1.29
N ALA A 56 7.25 6.98 2.25
CA ALA A 56 6.48 5.75 2.07
C ALA A 56 5.42 5.92 0.97
N LYS A 57 4.69 7.05 0.96
CA LYS A 57 3.73 7.37 -0.11
C LYS A 57 4.39 7.38 -1.49
N ARG A 58 5.52 8.09 -1.65
CA ARG A 58 6.25 8.11 -2.92
C ARG A 58 6.68 6.71 -3.37
N TRP A 59 7.07 5.86 -2.44
CA TRP A 59 7.44 4.48 -2.74
C TRP A 59 6.26 3.71 -3.35
N VAL A 60 5.09 3.78 -2.70
CA VAL A 60 3.87 3.10 -3.18
C VAL A 60 3.40 3.66 -4.51
N LEU A 61 3.39 4.98 -4.68
CA LEU A 61 3.01 5.62 -5.95
C LEU A 61 3.98 5.26 -7.09
N ALA A 62 5.30 5.16 -6.82
CA ALA A 62 6.27 4.71 -7.80
C ALA A 62 6.03 3.26 -8.21
N ASN A 63 5.70 2.38 -7.26
CA ASN A 63 5.40 0.99 -7.53
C ASN A 63 4.13 0.84 -8.38
N LEU A 64 3.06 1.53 -8.03
CA LEU A 64 1.81 1.54 -8.79
C LEU A 64 1.96 2.12 -10.20
N SER A 65 2.92 3.04 -10.40
CA SER A 65 3.19 3.59 -11.73
C SER A 65 3.76 2.57 -12.71
N ASN A 66 4.29 1.42 -12.26
CA ASN A 66 4.66 0.32 -13.14
C ASN A 66 3.43 -0.36 -13.79
N TRP A 67 2.26 -0.16 -13.21
CA TRP A 67 0.95 -0.55 -13.77
C TRP A 67 0.15 0.66 -14.24
N ASP A 68 0.81 1.73 -14.63
CA ASP A 68 0.26 2.98 -15.14
C ASP A 68 -0.63 3.80 -14.19
N TRP A 69 -0.87 3.33 -12.95
CA TRP A 69 -1.62 4.11 -11.99
C TRP A 69 -0.96 5.44 -11.64
N PHE A 70 -1.74 6.50 -11.64
CA PHE A 70 -1.32 7.87 -11.29
C PHE A 70 -0.20 8.45 -12.17
N THR A 71 0.05 7.87 -13.35
CA THR A 71 0.99 8.39 -14.35
C THR A 71 0.35 9.51 -15.17
N ASP A 72 1.10 10.12 -16.10
CA ASP A 72 0.53 11.13 -17.02
C ASP A 72 -0.42 10.49 -18.04
N ALA A 73 -0.30 9.20 -18.29
CA ALA A 73 -1.21 8.42 -19.13
C ALA A 73 -2.54 8.12 -18.43
N ASP A 74 -2.54 8.00 -17.10
CA ASP A 74 -3.74 7.73 -16.31
C ASP A 74 -4.64 8.96 -16.23
N GLN A 75 -5.80 8.91 -16.88
CA GLN A 75 -6.76 10.01 -16.92
C GLN A 75 -7.79 9.98 -15.77
N GLY A 76 -7.73 8.96 -14.91
CA GLY A 76 -8.64 8.83 -13.78
C GLY A 76 -8.35 9.82 -12.64
N SER A 77 -9.23 9.85 -11.65
CA SER A 77 -9.09 10.68 -10.45
C SER A 77 -7.82 10.34 -9.66
N ARG A 78 -7.36 11.31 -8.88
CA ARG A 78 -6.24 11.18 -7.94
C ARG A 78 -6.76 11.24 -6.50
N PRO A 79 -6.17 10.49 -5.57
CA PRO A 79 -6.54 10.61 -4.17
C PRO A 79 -6.03 11.93 -3.59
N ALA A 80 -6.79 12.50 -2.65
CA ALA A 80 -6.40 13.62 -1.81
C ALA A 80 -5.91 13.10 -0.46
N PHE A 81 -4.63 13.32 -0.11
CA PHE A 81 -4.10 12.83 1.16
C PHE A 81 -4.20 13.89 2.25
N ARG A 82 -4.75 13.48 3.40
CA ARG A 82 -4.77 14.24 4.66
C ARG A 82 -3.72 13.64 5.60
N MET A 83 -2.57 14.30 5.69
CA MET A 83 -1.45 13.86 6.53
C MET A 83 -1.61 14.50 7.91
N LEU A 84 -2.18 13.77 8.85
CA LEU A 84 -2.53 14.29 10.17
C LEU A 84 -1.57 13.78 11.25
N SER A 85 -1.35 14.58 12.29
CA SER A 85 -0.56 14.22 13.47
C SER A 85 -1.42 14.25 14.72
N GLU A 86 -1.23 13.28 15.61
CA GLU A 86 -1.84 13.27 16.94
C GLU A 86 -1.27 14.38 17.85
N ASP A 87 -0.04 14.84 17.55
CA ASP A 87 0.54 16.00 18.21
C ASP A 87 0.17 17.28 17.46
N THR A 88 -0.75 18.04 18.03
CA THR A 88 -1.20 19.32 17.48
C THR A 88 -0.51 20.51 18.15
N GLY A 89 0.33 20.29 19.17
CA GLY A 89 0.93 21.34 20.00
C GLY A 89 -0.06 22.04 20.93
N ILE A 90 -1.34 21.67 20.90
CA ILE A 90 -2.42 22.32 21.67
C ILE A 90 -3.23 21.22 22.37
N GLY A 91 -2.99 21.00 23.66
CA GLY A 91 -3.80 20.12 24.48
C GLY A 91 -3.45 18.63 24.40
N ARG A 92 -4.46 17.76 24.57
CA ARG A 92 -4.28 16.31 24.51
C ARG A 92 -4.11 15.83 23.08
N ALA A 93 -3.24 14.82 22.88
CA ALA A 93 -3.16 14.09 21.62
C ALA A 93 -4.56 13.59 21.20
N GLN A 94 -4.93 13.84 19.95
CA GLN A 94 -6.19 13.39 19.39
C GLN A 94 -5.90 12.09 18.60
N GLN A 95 -6.59 11.03 18.93
CA GLN A 95 -6.49 9.80 18.16
C GLN A 95 -7.00 10.04 16.72
N ILE A 96 -6.18 9.68 15.75
CA ILE A 96 -6.51 9.79 14.33
C ILE A 96 -6.74 8.38 13.80
N MET A 97 -7.92 8.16 13.25
CA MET A 97 -8.23 6.95 12.49
C MET A 97 -7.76 7.17 11.06
N MET A 98 -6.99 6.22 10.53
CA MET A 98 -6.66 6.15 9.10
C MET A 98 -7.87 5.60 8.35
N GLY A 99 -8.01 5.95 7.09
CA GLY A 99 -9.13 5.49 6.27
C GLY A 99 -9.26 6.25 4.97
N HIS A 100 -10.04 5.69 4.06
CA HIS A 100 -10.46 6.29 2.81
C HIS A 100 -11.96 6.65 2.86
N ASP A 101 -12.30 7.82 2.39
CA ASP A 101 -13.69 8.27 2.21
C ASP A 101 -13.80 9.23 1.02
N ASN A 102 -14.61 8.89 0.02
CA ASN A 102 -14.92 9.73 -1.13
C ASN A 102 -13.68 10.34 -1.84
N GLY A 103 -12.61 9.58 -1.98
CA GLY A 103 -11.37 10.02 -2.63
C GLY A 103 -10.37 10.72 -1.71
N GLU A 104 -10.73 10.98 -0.44
CA GLU A 104 -9.82 11.46 0.59
C GLU A 104 -9.20 10.29 1.36
N ILE A 105 -7.89 10.28 1.49
CA ILE A 105 -7.14 9.30 2.29
C ILE A 105 -6.54 10.00 3.50
N THR A 106 -6.97 9.61 4.69
CA THR A 106 -6.42 10.11 5.96
C THR A 106 -5.31 9.21 6.44
N ILE A 107 -4.12 9.76 6.66
CA ILE A 107 -2.94 9.06 7.19
C ILE A 107 -2.51 9.69 8.51
N ASN A 108 -2.34 8.86 9.53
CA ASN A 108 -1.78 9.27 10.81
C ASN A 108 -0.24 9.19 10.76
N ILE A 109 0.42 10.33 10.57
CA ILE A 109 1.88 10.36 10.48
C ILE A 109 2.59 10.00 11.79
N THR A 110 1.89 10.02 12.93
CA THR A 110 2.44 9.61 14.22
C THR A 110 2.92 8.15 14.18
N GLU A 111 2.32 7.30 13.35
CA GLU A 111 2.77 5.93 13.12
C GLU A 111 4.06 5.81 12.27
N ALA A 112 4.59 6.90 11.77
CA ALA A 112 5.93 6.91 11.20
C ALA A 112 7.03 6.90 12.29
N ASP A 113 6.69 7.09 13.58
CA ASP A 113 7.57 6.76 14.70
C ASP A 113 7.56 5.23 14.92
N GLU A 114 8.72 4.63 14.81
CA GLU A 114 8.87 3.17 14.92
C GLU A 114 8.43 2.62 16.29
N ARG A 115 8.66 3.35 17.37
CA ARG A 115 8.27 2.95 18.73
C ARG A 115 6.76 2.90 18.86
N ILE A 116 6.07 3.93 18.36
CA ILE A 116 4.60 4.00 18.37
C ILE A 116 4.02 2.90 17.50
N ARG A 117 4.57 2.71 16.31
CA ARG A 117 4.15 1.67 15.38
C ARG A 117 4.28 0.27 15.98
N VAL A 118 5.44 -0.07 16.56
CA VAL A 118 5.67 -1.37 17.19
C VAL A 118 4.73 -1.59 18.38
N GLN A 119 4.52 -0.56 19.19
CA GLN A 119 3.55 -0.64 20.29
C GLN A 119 2.13 -0.95 19.79
N ARG A 120 1.69 -0.30 18.70
CA ARG A 120 0.37 -0.54 18.10
C ARG A 120 0.29 -1.93 17.44
N GLN A 121 1.34 -2.37 16.77
CA GLN A 121 1.42 -3.75 16.26
C GLN A 121 1.12 -4.79 17.34
N HIS A 122 1.76 -4.65 18.51
CA HIS A 122 1.53 -5.55 19.63
C HIS A 122 0.12 -5.44 20.23
N GLN A 123 -0.41 -4.22 20.33
CA GLN A 123 -1.75 -3.99 20.90
C GLN A 123 -2.87 -4.54 20.02
N MET A 124 -2.70 -4.46 18.69
CA MET A 124 -3.73 -4.84 17.71
C MET A 124 -3.52 -6.23 17.13
N GLY A 125 -2.38 -6.87 17.43
CA GLY A 125 -2.03 -8.18 16.83
C GLY A 125 -1.72 -8.13 15.34
N GLU A 126 -1.49 -6.94 14.77
CA GLU A 126 -1.21 -6.73 13.35
C GLU A 126 0.29 -6.85 13.06
N GLN A 127 0.73 -8.00 12.60
CA GLN A 127 2.16 -8.24 12.31
C GLN A 127 2.70 -7.36 11.19
N TYR A 128 1.84 -6.90 10.27
CA TYR A 128 2.23 -6.20 9.03
C TYR A 128 1.88 -4.72 9.03
N ARG A 129 2.00 -4.06 10.18
CA ARG A 129 1.69 -2.64 10.35
C ARG A 129 2.91 -1.78 10.03
N SER A 130 3.02 -1.26 8.81
CA SER A 130 4.07 -0.33 8.38
C SER A 130 3.47 0.86 7.64
N MET A 131 4.21 1.99 7.56
CA MET A 131 3.72 3.15 6.78
C MET A 131 3.48 2.80 5.31
N VAL A 132 4.34 1.98 4.71
CA VAL A 132 4.14 1.49 3.33
C VAL A 132 2.89 0.63 3.25
N GLY A 133 2.66 -0.25 4.25
CA GLY A 133 1.46 -1.08 4.35
C GLY A 133 0.18 -0.24 4.43
N HIS A 134 0.16 0.79 5.28
CA HIS A 134 -0.99 1.70 5.38
C HIS A 134 -1.30 2.40 4.05
N PHE A 135 -0.28 2.94 3.38
CA PHE A 135 -0.51 3.55 2.07
C PHE A 135 -1.03 2.56 1.04
N ARG A 136 -0.53 1.32 1.02
CA ARG A 136 -1.04 0.30 0.10
C ARG A 136 -2.50 -0.02 0.38
N HIS A 137 -2.86 -0.18 1.64
CA HIS A 137 -4.21 -0.49 2.09
C HIS A 137 -5.19 0.63 1.73
N GLU A 138 -4.91 1.87 2.14
CA GLU A 138 -5.81 3.00 1.89
C GLU A 138 -5.91 3.36 0.41
N ILE A 139 -4.81 3.26 -0.33
CA ILE A 139 -4.84 3.44 -1.79
C ILE A 139 -5.63 2.30 -2.45
N ALA A 140 -5.59 1.07 -1.92
CA ALA A 140 -6.39 -0.02 -2.48
C ALA A 140 -7.90 0.25 -2.36
N HIS A 141 -8.37 0.85 -1.27
CA HIS A 141 -9.76 1.32 -1.17
C HIS A 141 -10.08 2.36 -2.24
N PHE A 142 -9.21 3.34 -2.44
CA PHE A 142 -9.38 4.33 -3.51
C PHE A 142 -9.41 3.69 -4.91
N LEU A 143 -8.54 2.72 -5.16
CA LEU A 143 -8.50 2.00 -6.43
C LEU A 143 -9.73 1.10 -6.63
N PHE A 144 -10.31 0.55 -5.55
CA PHE A 144 -11.58 -0.15 -5.61
C PHE A 144 -12.66 0.75 -6.23
N ASP A 145 -12.84 1.96 -5.69
CA ASP A 145 -13.84 2.90 -6.18
C ASP A 145 -13.64 3.21 -7.67
N ARG A 146 -12.39 3.36 -8.10
CA ARG A 146 -12.08 3.56 -9.51
C ARG A 146 -12.41 2.35 -10.39
N LEU A 147 -12.27 1.14 -9.86
CA LEU A 147 -12.53 -0.10 -10.59
C LEU A 147 -14.03 -0.44 -10.66
N THR A 148 -14.87 0.08 -9.76
CA THR A 148 -16.31 -0.22 -9.73
C THR A 148 -17.06 0.19 -11.00
N VAL A 149 -16.50 1.11 -11.79
CA VAL A 149 -17.09 1.56 -13.05
C VAL A 149 -16.76 0.64 -14.23
N ALA A 150 -15.80 -0.27 -14.05
CA ALA A 150 -15.39 -1.21 -15.08
C ALA A 150 -16.39 -2.36 -15.19
N GLU A 151 -16.74 -2.74 -16.42
CA GLU A 151 -17.69 -3.83 -16.69
C GLU A 151 -17.16 -5.16 -16.13
N GLY A 152 -18.01 -5.83 -15.36
CA GLY A 152 -17.70 -7.16 -14.78
C GLY A 152 -16.97 -7.12 -13.46
N PHE A 153 -16.33 -6.02 -13.07
CA PHE A 153 -15.53 -5.95 -11.81
C PHE A 153 -16.36 -6.35 -10.58
N LEU A 154 -17.49 -5.70 -10.37
CA LEU A 154 -18.33 -5.95 -9.18
C LEU A 154 -18.93 -7.35 -9.15
N ASP A 155 -19.27 -7.92 -10.30
CA ASP A 155 -19.85 -9.27 -10.36
C ASP A 155 -18.77 -10.32 -9.99
N GLU A 156 -17.56 -10.21 -10.53
CA GLU A 156 -16.44 -11.06 -10.18
C GLU A 156 -15.99 -10.84 -8.72
N PHE A 157 -15.96 -9.58 -8.28
CA PHE A 157 -15.63 -9.24 -6.91
C PHE A 157 -16.57 -9.91 -5.91
N ARG A 158 -17.88 -9.77 -6.11
CA ARG A 158 -18.89 -10.37 -5.21
C ARG A 158 -18.82 -11.89 -5.14
N ALA A 159 -18.43 -12.51 -6.24
CA ALA A 159 -18.25 -13.96 -6.28
C ALA A 159 -17.09 -14.46 -5.40
N LEU A 160 -16.05 -13.65 -5.19
CA LEU A 160 -14.84 -14.01 -4.45
C LEU A 160 -14.79 -13.44 -3.03
N PHE A 161 -15.21 -12.19 -2.86
CA PHE A 161 -15.03 -11.44 -1.62
C PHE A 161 -16.35 -11.29 -0.83
N GLY A 162 -17.49 -11.45 -1.49
CA GLY A 162 -18.80 -11.22 -0.89
C GLY A 162 -19.39 -9.86 -1.26
N ASP A 163 -20.53 -9.52 -0.66
CA ASP A 163 -21.31 -8.32 -0.97
C ASP A 163 -20.74 -7.09 -0.26
N GLU A 164 -20.09 -6.20 -1.01
CA GLU A 164 -19.52 -4.95 -0.51
C GLU A 164 -20.54 -3.95 0.04
N ARG A 165 -21.81 -4.16 -0.24
CA ARG A 165 -22.92 -3.30 0.24
C ARG A 165 -23.36 -3.63 1.67
N ALA A 166 -22.76 -4.64 2.29
CA ALA A 166 -23.00 -4.95 3.71
C ALA A 166 -22.71 -3.71 4.59
N ASP A 167 -23.38 -3.61 5.73
CA ASP A 167 -23.18 -2.47 6.65
C ASP A 167 -21.76 -2.47 7.21
N TYR A 168 -20.94 -1.61 6.62
CA TYR A 168 -19.51 -1.48 6.94
C TYR A 168 -19.27 -1.09 8.42
N ALA A 169 -20.07 -0.14 8.94
CA ALA A 169 -19.87 0.33 10.32
C ALA A 169 -20.23 -0.76 11.35
N ALA A 170 -21.33 -1.48 11.12
CA ALA A 170 -21.73 -2.60 11.96
C ALA A 170 -20.69 -3.74 11.87
N ALA A 171 -20.20 -4.06 10.66
CA ALA A 171 -19.20 -5.12 10.46
C ALA A 171 -17.88 -4.82 11.18
N LEU A 172 -17.38 -3.59 11.13
CA LEU A 172 -16.20 -3.17 11.88
C LEU A 172 -16.43 -3.21 13.39
N GLN A 173 -17.59 -2.75 13.88
CA GLN A 173 -17.93 -2.83 15.29
C GLN A 173 -17.91 -4.28 15.81
N ASP A 174 -18.51 -5.20 15.05
CA ASP A 174 -18.53 -6.63 15.37
C ASP A 174 -17.13 -7.23 15.36
N HIS A 175 -16.30 -6.85 14.38
CA HIS A 175 -14.92 -7.30 14.29
C HIS A 175 -14.09 -6.85 15.50
N TYR A 176 -14.17 -5.58 15.91
CA TYR A 176 -13.42 -5.09 17.08
C TYR A 176 -13.94 -5.67 18.40
N ALA A 177 -15.24 -6.01 18.48
CA ALA A 177 -15.80 -6.66 19.66
C ALA A 177 -15.37 -8.14 19.78
N ALA A 178 -15.21 -8.83 18.66
CA ALA A 178 -14.85 -10.24 18.59
C ALA A 178 -14.01 -10.53 17.33
N PRO A 179 -12.69 -10.19 17.35
CA PRO A 179 -11.82 -10.44 16.19
C PRO A 179 -11.82 -11.91 15.78
N ARG A 180 -11.87 -12.17 14.48
CA ARG A 180 -11.88 -13.53 13.92
C ARG A 180 -10.49 -13.87 13.38
N GLU A 181 -10.13 -15.14 13.53
CA GLU A 181 -8.95 -15.68 12.86
C GLU A 181 -9.19 -15.75 11.33
N PRO A 182 -8.17 -15.54 10.51
CA PRO A 182 -8.32 -15.48 9.05
C PRO A 182 -8.73 -16.81 8.40
N GLY A 183 -8.47 -17.95 9.06
CA GLY A 183 -8.73 -19.27 8.50
C GLY A 183 -7.99 -19.51 7.20
N GLU A 184 -8.67 -20.18 6.25
CA GLU A 184 -8.10 -20.47 4.92
C GLU A 184 -8.57 -19.48 3.83
N ASP A 185 -9.53 -18.62 4.15
CA ASP A 185 -10.21 -17.75 3.16
C ASP A 185 -9.72 -16.30 3.17
N TYR A 186 -9.02 -15.88 4.22
CA TYR A 186 -8.58 -14.49 4.40
C TYR A 186 -7.08 -14.42 4.66
N ILE A 187 -6.43 -13.39 4.11
CA ILE A 187 -4.98 -13.23 4.22
C ILE A 187 -4.56 -12.72 5.61
N THR A 188 -5.42 -11.95 6.26
CA THR A 188 -5.24 -11.42 7.63
C THR A 188 -6.52 -11.54 8.43
N GLY A 189 -6.43 -11.44 9.78
CA GLY A 189 -7.61 -11.35 10.63
C GLY A 189 -8.47 -10.13 10.31
N TYR A 190 -7.86 -9.00 9.94
CA TYR A 190 -8.58 -7.77 9.59
C TYR A 190 -9.40 -7.91 8.30
N ALA A 191 -8.92 -8.68 7.33
CA ALA A 191 -9.66 -9.01 6.11
C ALA A 191 -11.03 -9.68 6.40
N THR A 192 -11.19 -10.33 7.55
CA THR A 192 -12.47 -10.94 7.94
C THR A 192 -13.57 -9.94 8.29
N ALA A 193 -13.23 -8.67 8.46
CA ALA A 193 -14.16 -7.65 8.94
C ALA A 193 -15.24 -7.33 7.91
N HIS A 194 -14.85 -7.06 6.65
CA HIS A 194 -15.76 -6.67 5.59
C HIS A 194 -15.15 -6.97 4.22
N PRO A 195 -15.94 -7.21 3.13
CA PRO A 195 -15.41 -7.40 1.78
C PRO A 195 -14.48 -6.28 1.29
N HIS A 196 -14.73 -5.03 1.66
CA HIS A 196 -13.82 -3.91 1.35
C HIS A 196 -12.46 -4.06 2.02
N GLU A 197 -12.42 -4.55 3.28
CA GLU A 197 -11.17 -4.79 4.00
C GLU A 197 -10.41 -5.99 3.43
N ASP A 198 -11.15 -7.03 3.05
CA ASP A 198 -10.56 -8.19 2.37
C ASP A 198 -9.91 -7.82 1.03
N TRP A 199 -10.56 -6.95 0.25
CA TRP A 199 -9.97 -6.38 -0.95
C TRP A 199 -8.70 -5.56 -0.63
N ALA A 200 -8.79 -4.63 0.31
CA ALA A 200 -7.69 -3.72 0.64
C ALA A 200 -6.47 -4.50 1.15
N GLU A 201 -6.67 -5.47 2.04
CA GLU A 201 -5.62 -6.38 2.51
C GLU A 201 -5.05 -7.23 1.35
N THR A 202 -5.91 -7.84 0.54
CA THR A 202 -5.47 -8.66 -0.61
C THR A 202 -4.63 -7.84 -1.60
N ALA A 203 -5.08 -6.64 -1.96
CA ALA A 203 -4.39 -5.75 -2.89
C ALA A 203 -3.08 -5.19 -2.29
N ALA A 204 -3.06 -4.88 -0.98
CA ALA A 204 -1.85 -4.46 -0.29
C ALA A 204 -0.80 -5.58 -0.25
N HIS A 205 -1.22 -6.82 0.02
CA HIS A 205 -0.34 -7.98 0.02
C HIS A 205 0.19 -8.33 -1.38
N LEU A 206 -0.64 -8.23 -2.43
CA LEU A 206 -0.19 -8.34 -3.82
C LEU A 206 0.95 -7.35 -4.11
N GLN A 207 0.69 -6.05 -3.86
CA GLN A 207 1.68 -5.00 -4.09
C GLN A 207 2.97 -5.27 -3.30
N HIS A 208 2.85 -5.77 -2.07
CA HIS A 208 3.99 -6.10 -1.25
C HIS A 208 4.83 -7.23 -1.87
N MET A 209 4.18 -8.31 -2.34
CA MET A 209 4.89 -9.45 -2.95
C MET A 209 5.57 -9.08 -4.26
N VAL A 210 4.94 -8.27 -5.09
CA VAL A 210 5.55 -7.76 -6.33
C VAL A 210 6.75 -6.86 -6.00
N ASP A 211 6.60 -5.92 -5.07
CA ASP A 211 7.61 -4.93 -4.71
C ASP A 211 8.86 -5.58 -4.09
N PHE A 212 8.73 -6.49 -3.11
CA PHE A 212 9.91 -7.12 -2.54
C PHE A 212 10.61 -8.04 -3.54
N SER A 213 9.84 -8.68 -4.46
CA SER A 213 10.42 -9.49 -5.53
C SER A 213 11.20 -8.63 -6.52
N ASP A 214 10.64 -7.49 -6.92
CA ASP A 214 11.31 -6.51 -7.77
C ASP A 214 12.57 -5.94 -7.09
N SER A 215 12.46 -5.58 -5.82
CA SER A 215 13.58 -5.09 -5.02
C SER A 215 14.69 -6.13 -4.89
N PHE A 216 14.36 -7.42 -4.73
CA PHE A 216 15.33 -8.52 -4.70
C PHE A 216 16.11 -8.61 -6.02
N ILE A 217 15.40 -8.57 -7.16
CA ILE A 217 16.02 -8.61 -8.49
C ILE A 217 16.87 -7.37 -8.75
N ASN A 218 16.35 -6.18 -8.45
CA ASN A 218 17.05 -4.91 -8.67
C ASN A 218 18.28 -4.73 -7.78
N ALA A 219 18.33 -5.41 -6.63
CA ALA A 219 19.52 -5.50 -5.80
C ALA A 219 20.61 -6.42 -6.40
N GLY A 220 20.36 -7.03 -7.55
CA GLY A 220 21.28 -7.97 -8.20
C GLY A 220 21.31 -9.36 -7.56
N LEU A 221 20.33 -9.66 -6.70
CA LEU A 221 20.22 -10.97 -6.06
C LEU A 221 19.59 -11.97 -7.03
N SER A 222 19.97 -13.23 -6.89
CA SER A 222 19.41 -14.32 -7.68
C SER A 222 19.36 -15.61 -6.86
N MET A 223 18.45 -16.50 -7.22
CA MET A 223 18.34 -17.81 -6.61
C MET A 223 17.82 -18.84 -7.62
N PRO A 224 18.05 -20.15 -7.41
CA PRO A 224 17.55 -21.21 -8.29
C PRO A 224 16.02 -21.12 -8.44
N GLY A 225 15.53 -21.24 -9.68
CA GLY A 225 14.10 -21.22 -10.00
C GLY A 225 13.50 -19.84 -10.23
N ILE A 226 14.32 -18.78 -10.20
CA ILE A 226 13.94 -17.46 -10.71
C ILE A 226 14.55 -17.31 -12.12
N PRO A 227 13.76 -17.00 -13.15
CA PRO A 227 14.28 -16.76 -14.50
C PRO A 227 15.26 -15.59 -14.54
N ALA A 228 16.29 -15.69 -15.39
CA ALA A 228 17.19 -14.57 -15.63
C ALA A 228 16.41 -13.40 -16.28
N GLY A 229 16.56 -12.20 -15.75
CA GLY A 229 15.84 -11.02 -16.22
C GLY A 229 14.35 -11.02 -15.86
N TYR A 230 13.94 -11.78 -14.84
CA TYR A 230 12.58 -11.76 -14.33
C TYR A 230 12.17 -10.35 -13.89
N ALA A 231 11.02 -9.89 -14.37
CA ALA A 231 10.44 -8.59 -14.04
C ALA A 231 9.05 -8.81 -13.42
N PRO A 232 8.92 -8.71 -12.09
CA PRO A 232 7.66 -9.03 -11.39
C PRO A 232 6.46 -8.18 -11.83
N TYR A 233 6.69 -6.91 -12.14
CA TYR A 233 5.62 -6.02 -12.61
C TYR A 233 5.11 -6.37 -14.02
N ASP A 234 5.95 -7.02 -14.85
CA ASP A 234 5.59 -7.42 -16.22
C ASP A 234 4.96 -8.81 -16.28
N ASP A 235 5.06 -9.62 -15.21
CA ASP A 235 4.55 -10.99 -15.19
C ASP A 235 3.01 -11.02 -15.15
N ASP A 236 2.39 -11.68 -16.13
CA ASP A 236 0.93 -11.90 -16.19
C ASP A 236 0.52 -13.24 -15.55
N GLN A 237 1.49 -14.08 -15.20
CA GLN A 237 1.26 -15.38 -14.61
C GLN A 237 1.23 -15.30 -13.09
N THR A 238 0.10 -14.89 -12.51
CA THR A 238 -0.02 -14.65 -11.06
C THR A 238 0.51 -15.82 -10.22
N GLN A 239 0.20 -17.05 -10.58
CA GLN A 239 0.63 -18.21 -9.79
C GLN A 239 2.16 -18.38 -9.80
N GLN A 240 2.80 -18.14 -10.94
CA GLN A 240 4.26 -18.13 -11.04
C GLN A 240 4.87 -17.00 -10.21
N MET A 241 4.31 -15.81 -10.31
CA MET A 241 4.74 -14.64 -9.53
C MET A 241 4.65 -14.93 -8.03
N LEU A 242 3.53 -15.50 -7.54
CA LEU A 242 3.34 -15.86 -6.15
C LEU A 242 4.32 -16.95 -5.68
N ASP A 243 4.63 -17.94 -6.52
CA ASP A 243 5.60 -18.99 -6.19
C ASP A 243 7.02 -18.43 -6.10
N ILE A 244 7.38 -17.49 -6.97
CA ILE A 244 8.67 -16.79 -6.91
C ILE A 244 8.74 -15.93 -5.66
N ALA A 245 7.70 -15.13 -5.37
CA ALA A 245 7.62 -14.31 -4.18
C ALA A 245 7.74 -15.15 -2.89
N ALA A 246 7.03 -16.27 -2.81
CA ALA A 246 7.11 -17.17 -1.65
C ALA A 246 8.54 -17.72 -1.45
N ARG A 247 9.24 -18.10 -2.52
CA ARG A 247 10.64 -18.57 -2.43
C ARG A 247 11.58 -17.48 -1.94
N ILE A 248 11.43 -16.25 -2.45
CA ILE A 248 12.22 -15.09 -2.00
C ILE A 248 11.93 -14.83 -0.52
N ALA A 249 10.66 -14.82 -0.11
CA ALA A 249 10.26 -14.59 1.27
C ALA A 249 10.85 -15.63 2.22
N ILE A 250 10.83 -16.92 1.87
CA ILE A 250 11.45 -17.99 2.67
C ILE A 250 12.95 -17.74 2.84
N ALA A 251 13.68 -17.43 1.75
CA ALA A 251 15.11 -17.18 1.81
C ALA A 251 15.46 -15.95 2.67
N VAL A 252 14.67 -14.87 2.54
CA VAL A 252 14.87 -13.66 3.36
C VAL A 252 14.47 -13.90 4.81
N ASN A 253 13.44 -14.70 5.08
CA ASN A 253 13.07 -15.11 6.44
C ASN A 253 14.21 -15.84 7.13
N ASP A 254 14.91 -16.75 6.44
CA ASP A 254 16.08 -17.43 7.00
C ASP A 254 17.21 -16.45 7.34
N ILE A 255 17.44 -15.45 6.50
CA ILE A 255 18.41 -14.39 6.78
C ILE A 255 17.96 -13.55 7.99
N ASN A 256 16.70 -13.14 8.03
CA ASN A 256 16.13 -12.37 9.13
C ASN A 256 16.26 -13.12 10.47
N ARG A 257 15.93 -14.42 10.50
CA ARG A 257 16.07 -15.27 11.69
C ARG A 257 17.51 -15.39 12.14
N ALA A 258 18.47 -15.48 11.21
CA ALA A 258 19.90 -15.49 11.54
C ALA A 258 20.39 -14.17 12.16
N LEU A 259 19.67 -13.06 11.95
CA LEU A 259 19.93 -11.74 12.51
C LEU A 259 19.00 -11.39 13.69
N ASP A 260 18.20 -12.33 14.17
CA ASP A 260 17.20 -12.15 15.24
C ASP A 260 16.12 -11.10 14.86
N ASN A 261 15.78 -11.01 13.59
CA ASN A 261 14.72 -10.17 13.07
C ASN A 261 13.43 -10.98 12.79
N SER A 262 12.29 -10.29 12.74
CA SER A 262 11.02 -10.88 12.34
C SER A 262 11.04 -11.33 10.88
N ASP A 263 10.20 -12.32 10.56
CA ASP A 263 10.01 -12.79 9.19
C ASP A 263 9.53 -11.65 8.27
N LEU A 264 10.06 -11.62 7.06
CA LEU A 264 9.64 -10.67 6.02
C LEU A 264 8.18 -10.87 5.63
N TYR A 265 7.77 -12.13 5.47
CA TYR A 265 6.42 -12.48 5.04
C TYR A 265 5.97 -13.76 5.74
N PRO A 266 5.22 -13.66 6.86
CA PRO A 266 4.81 -14.80 7.67
C PRO A 266 3.48 -15.43 7.23
N PHE A 267 2.86 -14.95 6.15
CA PHE A 267 1.50 -15.33 5.75
C PHE A 267 1.46 -16.58 4.88
N VAL A 268 0.40 -17.36 5.01
CA VAL A 268 0.15 -18.57 4.23
C VAL A 268 -0.75 -18.24 3.04
N LEU A 269 -0.33 -18.65 1.84
CA LEU A 269 -1.07 -18.45 0.60
C LEU A 269 -1.88 -19.71 0.26
N THR A 270 -3.09 -19.80 0.81
CA THR A 270 -4.04 -20.88 0.49
C THR A 270 -4.56 -20.76 -0.94
N PRO A 271 -5.21 -21.79 -1.51
CA PRO A 271 -5.84 -21.69 -2.83
C PRO A 271 -6.81 -20.52 -2.97
N THR A 272 -7.69 -20.28 -1.97
CA THR A 272 -8.65 -19.16 -1.96
C THR A 272 -7.93 -17.81 -1.96
N ILE A 273 -6.91 -17.64 -1.10
CA ILE A 273 -6.12 -16.41 -1.05
C ILE A 273 -5.39 -16.16 -2.37
N ARG A 274 -4.82 -17.21 -2.98
CA ARG A 274 -4.18 -17.11 -4.30
C ARG A 274 -5.15 -16.70 -5.41
N GLU A 275 -6.41 -17.15 -5.35
CA GLU A 275 -7.45 -16.76 -6.29
C GLU A 275 -7.82 -15.29 -6.13
N LYS A 276 -8.02 -14.82 -4.90
CA LYS A 276 -8.26 -13.40 -4.58
C LYS A 276 -7.10 -12.50 -5.02
N ILE A 277 -5.86 -12.91 -4.77
CA ILE A 277 -4.68 -12.17 -5.25
C ILE A 277 -4.64 -12.17 -6.79
N GLY A 278 -5.01 -13.28 -7.44
CA GLY A 278 -5.10 -13.37 -8.89
C GLY A 278 -6.14 -12.40 -9.48
N PHE A 279 -7.27 -12.26 -8.82
CA PHE A 279 -8.27 -11.23 -9.15
C PHE A 279 -7.67 -9.82 -9.02
N ALA A 280 -7.09 -9.50 -7.86
CA ALA A 280 -6.50 -8.19 -7.63
C ALA A 280 -5.36 -7.87 -8.64
N HIS A 281 -4.50 -8.86 -8.96
CA HIS A 281 -3.44 -8.70 -9.93
C HIS A 281 -3.96 -8.36 -11.32
N ARG A 282 -4.95 -9.11 -11.81
CA ARG A 282 -5.55 -8.88 -13.12
C ARG A 282 -6.18 -7.49 -13.22
N TRP A 283 -6.97 -7.08 -12.22
CA TRP A 283 -7.66 -5.81 -12.25
C TRP A 283 -6.76 -4.60 -12.01
N LEU A 284 -5.76 -4.71 -11.15
CA LEU A 284 -4.83 -3.60 -10.91
C LEU A 284 -3.81 -3.44 -12.03
N LYS A 285 -3.36 -4.53 -12.66
CA LYS A 285 -2.35 -4.47 -13.73
C LYS A 285 -2.95 -4.02 -15.07
N HIS A 286 -4.14 -4.48 -15.40
CA HIS A 286 -4.77 -4.23 -16.71
C HIS A 286 -5.95 -3.27 -16.64
N HIS A 287 -5.98 -2.36 -15.67
CA HIS A 287 -7.10 -1.43 -15.49
C HIS A 287 -7.37 -0.55 -16.72
N ALA A 288 -6.33 -0.13 -17.44
CA ALA A 288 -6.48 0.70 -18.63
C ALA A 288 -7.19 -0.04 -19.79
N GLU A 289 -6.95 -1.34 -19.91
CA GLU A 289 -7.60 -2.19 -20.93
C GLU A 289 -9.05 -2.50 -20.58
N GLN A 290 -9.43 -2.37 -19.31
CA GLN A 290 -10.75 -2.68 -18.78
C GLN A 290 -11.64 -1.43 -18.63
N GLY A 291 -11.15 -0.27 -19.03
CA GLY A 291 -11.92 0.97 -19.08
C GLY A 291 -12.12 1.66 -17.73
N ALA A 292 -11.32 1.32 -16.71
CA ALA A 292 -11.38 1.91 -15.36
C ALA A 292 -10.66 3.27 -15.26
#